data_b3e5b8a4d5c000ed9b5f0edb39407579
#
_entry.id   b3e5b8a4d5c000ed9b5f0edb39407579
#
_cell.length_a   1.000
_cell.length_b   1.000
_cell.length_c   1.000
_cell.angle_alpha   90.00
_cell.angle_beta   90.00
_cell.angle_gamma   90.00
#
_symmetry.space_group_name_H-M   'P 1'
#
loop_
_entity.id
_entity.type
_entity.pdbx_description
1 polymer ?
#
loop_
_entity_poly.entity_id
_entity_poly.type
_entity_poly.pdbx_seq_one_letter_code
_entity_poly.pdbx_strand_id
1 'polypeptide(L)'
;MVTIYANYGESKVKLTWKKDYILPEYERITSVHGFCFHNNNKILLIDHEQRGWDFPGGHIEEGELPEECFKREAWEEGYVKGKCTLFGYIIVDHSDNPNWNKNSPYPKVGYQPFYRMEINEVHKFDGEYESDKRMFVRVEESAAHHYKWNELYDEILKEAVLIK
;
A
#
# COMPACT_ATOMS: atom_id res chain seq x y z
N MET A 1 -7.41 -6.10 15.95
CA MET A 1 -6.27 -5.93 15.02
C MET A 1 -5.86 -7.28 14.44
N VAL A 2 -5.49 -7.31 13.18
CA VAL A 2 -4.98 -8.54 12.53
C VAL A 2 -3.46 -8.47 12.49
N THR A 3 -2.83 -9.58 12.84
CA THR A 3 -1.37 -9.71 12.84
C THR A 3 -0.98 -10.96 12.06
N ILE A 4 0.02 -10.83 11.19
CA ILE A 4 0.64 -11.97 10.50
C ILE A 4 2.16 -11.90 10.65
N TYR A 5 2.82 -13.01 10.38
CA TYR A 5 4.28 -13.05 10.26
C TYR A 5 4.65 -13.33 8.81
N ALA A 6 5.45 -12.45 8.24
CA ALA A 6 6.00 -12.63 6.90
C ALA A 6 7.40 -13.22 7.02
N ASN A 7 7.65 -14.29 6.29
CA ASN A 7 8.96 -14.96 6.28
C ASN A 7 9.64 -14.73 4.94
N TYR A 8 10.83 -14.15 4.98
CA TYR A 8 11.68 -13.92 3.81
C TYR A 8 12.99 -14.66 4.05
N GLY A 9 13.03 -15.97 3.69
CA GLY A 9 14.13 -16.85 4.07
C GLY A 9 14.19 -16.99 5.58
N GLU A 10 15.30 -16.57 6.21
CA GLU A 10 15.46 -16.58 7.67
C GLU A 10 14.89 -15.34 8.36
N SER A 11 14.52 -14.32 7.59
CA SER A 11 13.93 -13.10 8.14
C SER A 11 12.48 -13.33 8.54
N LYS A 12 12.12 -12.92 9.75
CA LYS A 12 10.78 -13.04 10.30
C LYS A 12 10.30 -11.65 10.71
N VAL A 13 9.29 -11.15 10.02
CA VAL A 13 8.76 -9.81 10.24
C VAL A 13 7.31 -9.89 10.70
N LYS A 14 6.99 -9.24 11.80
CA LYS A 14 5.64 -9.17 12.32
C LYS A 14 4.92 -7.98 11.71
N LEU A 15 3.80 -8.23 11.06
CA LEU A 15 2.98 -7.21 10.41
C LEU A 15 1.63 -7.14 11.13
N THR A 16 1.28 -5.96 11.63
CA THR A 16 0.02 -5.73 12.34
C THR A 16 -0.73 -4.58 11.71
N TRP A 17 -2.00 -4.79 11.37
CA TRP A 17 -2.87 -3.72 10.89
C TRP A 17 -3.44 -2.94 12.07
N LYS A 18 -3.31 -1.62 11.99
CA LYS A 18 -3.94 -0.70 12.94
C LYS A 18 -4.79 0.32 12.19
N LYS A 19 -6.09 0.31 12.45
CA LYS A 19 -7.01 1.33 11.95
C LYS A 19 -6.74 2.64 12.69
N ASP A 20 -6.48 3.71 11.97
CA ASP A 20 -6.22 5.03 12.55
C ASP A 20 -6.42 6.11 11.47
N TYR A 21 -6.80 7.29 11.91
CA TYR A 21 -6.95 8.46 11.03
C TYR A 21 -5.85 9.50 11.26
N ILE A 22 -4.89 9.16 12.11
CA ILE A 22 -3.74 10.01 12.45
C ILE A 22 -2.46 9.27 12.06
N LEU A 23 -1.57 9.97 11.37
CA LEU A 23 -0.29 9.38 10.96
C LEU A 23 0.59 9.06 12.18
N PRO A 24 1.33 7.96 12.13
CA PRO A 24 2.40 7.69 13.10
C PRO A 24 3.59 8.63 12.85
N GLU A 25 4.65 8.46 13.66
CA GLU A 25 5.87 9.29 13.54
C GLU A 25 6.44 9.24 12.12
N TYR A 26 6.62 10.41 11.51
CA TYR A 26 7.10 10.55 10.14
C TYR A 26 8.41 9.79 9.88
N GLU A 27 9.36 9.89 10.81
CA GLU A 27 10.69 9.31 10.65
C GLU A 27 10.68 7.77 10.56
N ARG A 28 9.60 7.15 11.00
CA ARG A 28 9.45 5.69 10.96
C ARG A 28 8.56 5.20 9.82
N ILE A 29 8.03 6.12 9.02
CA ILE A 29 7.24 5.75 7.84
C ILE A 29 8.21 5.36 6.73
N THR A 30 8.10 4.13 6.24
CA THR A 30 9.02 3.59 5.22
C THR A 30 8.44 3.67 3.82
N SER A 31 7.19 3.27 3.66
CA SER A 31 6.50 3.29 2.37
C SER A 31 5.02 3.56 2.60
N VAL A 32 4.33 3.94 1.54
CA VAL A 32 2.92 4.31 1.59
C VAL A 32 2.18 3.50 0.54
N HIS A 33 1.01 2.99 0.89
CA HIS A 33 0.20 2.14 0.03
C HIS A 33 -1.26 2.57 0.10
N GLY A 34 -2.09 2.01 -0.75
CA GLY A 34 -3.51 2.28 -0.66
C GLY A 34 -4.34 1.68 -1.77
N PHE A 35 -5.61 1.94 -1.69
CA PHE A 35 -6.59 1.46 -2.64
C PHE A 35 -7.22 2.64 -3.36
N CYS A 36 -7.24 2.57 -4.69
CA CYS A 36 -7.86 3.59 -5.54
C CYS A 36 -9.19 3.04 -6.05
N PHE A 37 -10.29 3.60 -5.58
CA PHE A 37 -11.64 3.18 -5.93
C PHE A 37 -12.19 4.00 -7.09
N HIS A 38 -12.80 3.31 -8.05
CA HIS A 38 -13.44 3.92 -9.19
C HIS A 38 -14.92 3.48 -9.22
N ASN A 39 -15.83 4.45 -9.21
CA ASN A 39 -17.27 4.21 -9.18
C ASN A 39 -17.72 3.28 -8.03
N ASN A 40 -17.11 3.42 -6.86
CA ASN A 40 -17.41 2.75 -5.59
C ASN A 40 -17.24 1.23 -5.56
N ASN A 41 -17.28 0.55 -6.68
CA ASN A 41 -17.26 -0.92 -6.72
C ASN A 41 -16.07 -1.50 -7.47
N LYS A 42 -15.20 -0.66 -8.03
CA LYS A 42 -13.99 -1.11 -8.73
C LYS A 42 -12.75 -0.57 -8.06
N ILE A 43 -11.68 -1.31 -8.14
CA ILE A 43 -10.40 -0.97 -7.54
C ILE A 43 -9.29 -1.10 -8.58
N LEU A 44 -8.35 -0.17 -8.55
CA LEU A 44 -7.22 -0.15 -9.46
C LEU A 44 -6.17 -1.17 -9.06
N LEU A 45 -5.75 -1.99 -10.01
CA LEU A 45 -4.55 -2.82 -9.89
C LEU A 45 -3.58 -2.42 -10.99
N ILE A 46 -2.30 -2.48 -10.67
CA ILE A 46 -1.22 -2.20 -11.61
C ILE A 46 -0.33 -3.43 -11.76
N ASP A 47 0.13 -3.70 -12.97
CA ASP A 47 1.05 -4.80 -13.23
C ASP A 47 2.47 -4.28 -13.08
N HIS A 48 3.01 -4.44 -11.87
CA HIS A 48 4.36 -3.98 -11.57
C HIS A 48 5.39 -4.90 -12.24
N GLU A 49 6.34 -4.35 -12.97
CA GLU A 49 7.30 -5.11 -13.77
C GLU A 49 8.08 -6.17 -13.01
N GLN A 50 8.29 -5.98 -11.70
CA GLN A 50 9.06 -6.91 -10.86
C GLN A 50 8.19 -7.85 -10.03
N ARG A 51 6.95 -7.48 -9.70
CA ARG A 51 6.10 -8.23 -8.78
C ARG A 51 4.88 -8.88 -9.43
N GLY A 52 4.31 -8.24 -10.45
CA GLY A 52 3.01 -8.59 -10.99
C GLY A 52 1.92 -7.65 -10.48
N TRP A 53 0.67 -8.12 -10.45
CA TRP A 53 -0.48 -7.28 -10.08
C TRP A 53 -0.46 -6.90 -8.61
N ASP A 54 -0.52 -5.62 -8.34
CA ASP A 54 -0.44 -5.04 -6.99
C ASP A 54 -1.24 -3.74 -6.92
N PHE A 55 -1.40 -3.22 -5.71
CA PHE A 55 -1.97 -1.90 -5.50
C PHE A 55 -0.89 -0.83 -5.63
N PRO A 56 -1.27 0.43 -5.97
CA PRO A 56 -0.29 1.52 -6.01
C PRO A 56 0.37 1.75 -4.65
N GLY A 57 1.63 2.10 -4.68
CA GLY A 57 2.39 2.43 -3.47
C GLY A 57 3.88 2.46 -3.73
N GLY A 58 4.62 2.94 -2.76
CA GLY A 58 6.06 3.01 -2.84
C GLY A 58 6.69 3.80 -1.71
N HIS A 59 8.01 3.99 -1.82
CA HIS A 59 8.80 4.66 -0.80
C HIS A 59 8.61 6.19 -0.84
N ILE A 60 8.60 6.80 0.34
CA ILE A 60 8.56 8.25 0.46
C ILE A 60 9.88 8.83 -0.03
N GLU A 61 9.80 9.87 -0.87
CA GLU A 61 10.96 10.64 -1.27
C GLU A 61 11.26 11.73 -0.23
N GLU A 62 12.51 12.20 -0.20
CA GLU A 62 12.95 13.21 0.75
C GLU A 62 12.07 14.46 0.68
N GLY A 63 11.55 14.89 1.84
CA GLY A 63 10.69 16.06 1.95
C GLY A 63 9.25 15.87 1.54
N GLU A 64 8.89 14.67 1.10
CA GLU A 64 7.54 14.36 0.64
C GLU A 64 6.64 13.98 1.82
N LEU A 65 5.41 14.50 1.85
CA LEU A 65 4.40 14.06 2.83
C LEU A 65 3.82 12.71 2.40
N PRO A 66 3.38 11.88 3.35
CA PRO A 66 2.81 10.56 3.01
C PRO A 66 1.66 10.60 1.99
N GLU A 67 0.72 11.52 2.13
CA GLU A 67 -0.38 11.65 1.17
C GLU A 67 0.11 12.05 -0.21
N GLU A 68 1.10 12.95 -0.27
CA GLU A 68 1.72 13.35 -1.54
C GLU A 68 2.41 12.16 -2.21
N CYS A 69 3.09 11.34 -1.41
CA CYS A 69 3.72 10.11 -1.90
C CYS A 69 2.69 9.17 -2.53
N PHE A 70 1.59 8.92 -1.84
CA PHE A 70 0.56 8.04 -2.38
C PHE A 70 -0.04 8.59 -3.68
N LYS A 71 -0.33 9.88 -3.73
CA LYS A 71 -0.85 10.53 -4.94
C LYS A 71 0.13 10.44 -6.10
N ARG A 72 1.43 10.62 -5.83
CA ARG A 72 2.47 10.50 -6.85
C ARG A 72 2.56 9.07 -7.37
N GLU A 73 2.59 8.08 -6.48
CA GLU A 73 2.65 6.67 -6.88
C GLU A 73 1.39 6.25 -7.65
N ALA A 74 0.22 6.68 -7.23
CA ALA A 74 -1.02 6.40 -7.95
C ALA A 74 -1.00 7.01 -9.36
N TRP A 75 -0.40 8.18 -9.51
CA TRP A 75 -0.23 8.80 -10.82
C TRP A 75 0.81 8.05 -11.67
N GLU A 76 1.99 7.81 -11.11
CA GLU A 76 3.08 7.15 -11.86
C GLU A 76 2.73 5.72 -12.26
N GLU A 77 2.11 4.97 -11.38
CA GLU A 77 1.79 3.57 -11.62
C GLU A 77 0.44 3.35 -12.29
N GLY A 78 -0.54 4.20 -12.02
CA GLY A 78 -1.92 3.99 -12.46
C GLY A 78 -2.53 5.06 -13.34
N TYR A 79 -1.90 6.22 -13.47
CA TYR A 79 -2.41 7.38 -14.22
C TYR A 79 -3.79 7.84 -13.74
N VAL A 80 -3.97 7.84 -12.42
CA VAL A 80 -5.22 8.29 -11.78
C VAL A 80 -4.93 9.39 -10.77
N LYS A 81 -5.95 10.21 -10.53
CA LYS A 81 -5.94 11.25 -9.49
C LYS A 81 -7.24 11.17 -8.70
N GLY A 82 -7.22 11.58 -7.46
CA GLY A 82 -8.41 11.58 -6.64
C GLY A 82 -8.19 12.13 -5.25
N LYS A 83 -9.26 12.08 -4.47
CA LYS A 83 -9.26 12.50 -3.07
C LYS A 83 -8.82 11.34 -2.18
N CYS A 84 -7.84 11.59 -1.31
CA CYS A 84 -7.27 10.58 -0.42
C CYS A 84 -7.75 10.75 1.02
N THR A 85 -7.98 9.62 1.70
CA THR A 85 -8.29 9.56 3.12
C THR A 85 -7.38 8.51 3.76
N LEU A 86 -6.64 8.91 4.78
CA LEU A 86 -5.88 7.98 5.62
C LEU A 86 -6.85 7.16 6.44
N PHE A 87 -6.66 5.84 6.51
CA PHE A 87 -7.54 5.00 7.32
C PHE A 87 -6.82 4.01 8.23
N GLY A 88 -5.51 3.96 8.16
CA GLY A 88 -4.71 3.12 9.05
C GLY A 88 -3.30 2.94 8.56
N TYR A 89 -2.58 2.04 9.22
CA TYR A 89 -1.22 1.69 8.81
C TYR A 89 -0.85 0.29 9.26
N ILE A 90 0.08 -0.32 8.55
CA ILE A 90 0.71 -1.57 8.97
C ILE A 90 1.90 -1.22 9.86
N ILE A 91 1.97 -1.87 11.02
CA ILE A 91 3.14 -1.81 11.88
C ILE A 91 4.06 -2.94 11.44
N VAL A 92 5.26 -2.57 11.00
CA VAL A 92 6.28 -3.51 10.53
C VAL A 92 7.32 -3.66 11.64
N ASP A 93 7.29 -4.79 12.35
CA ASP A 93 8.09 -5.02 13.54
C ASP A 93 9.16 -6.09 13.29
N HIS A 94 10.43 -5.68 13.35
CA HIS A 94 11.60 -6.52 13.17
C HIS A 94 12.18 -7.06 14.48
N SER A 95 11.47 -6.92 15.61
CA SER A 95 11.98 -7.34 16.92
C SER A 95 12.38 -8.81 16.97
N ASP A 96 11.66 -9.66 16.25
CA ASP A 96 11.94 -11.10 16.19
C ASP A 96 12.71 -11.51 14.93
N ASN A 97 13.20 -10.54 14.16
CA ASN A 97 13.93 -10.78 12.92
C ASN A 97 15.43 -10.91 13.20
N PRO A 98 16.03 -12.12 13.06
CA PRO A 98 17.45 -12.32 13.36
C PRO A 98 18.38 -11.57 12.40
N ASN A 99 17.87 -11.19 11.23
CA ASN A 99 18.66 -10.49 10.22
C ASN A 99 18.62 -8.96 10.37
N TRP A 100 17.77 -8.43 11.26
CA TRP A 100 17.73 -7.01 11.49
C TRP A 100 18.89 -6.58 12.40
N ASN A 101 19.55 -5.47 12.05
CA ASN A 101 20.61 -4.86 12.85
C ASN A 101 20.61 -3.35 12.67
N LYS A 102 21.46 -2.65 13.45
CA LYS A 102 21.52 -1.19 13.45
C LYS A 102 21.93 -0.58 12.11
N ASN A 103 22.51 -1.36 11.21
CA ASN A 103 22.90 -0.90 9.87
C ASN A 103 21.81 -1.12 8.83
N SER A 104 20.66 -1.67 9.23
CA SER A 104 19.52 -1.86 8.32
C SER A 104 19.00 -0.50 7.83
N PRO A 105 18.61 -0.39 6.54
CA PRO A 105 17.99 0.83 6.01
C PRO A 105 16.60 1.07 6.60
N TYR A 106 16.01 0.08 7.28
CA TYR A 106 14.68 0.17 7.87
C TYR A 106 14.76 0.25 9.39
N PRO A 107 13.86 1.03 10.03
CA PRO A 107 13.80 1.07 11.50
C PRO A 107 13.37 -0.29 12.05
N LYS A 108 13.71 -0.57 13.31
CA LYS A 108 13.30 -1.80 13.97
C LYS A 108 11.78 -1.96 13.98
N VAL A 109 11.06 -0.87 14.24
CA VAL A 109 9.61 -0.78 14.10
C VAL A 109 9.32 0.38 13.17
N GLY A 110 8.73 0.06 12.02
CA GLY A 110 8.36 1.03 11.00
C GLY A 110 6.88 0.97 10.70
N TYR A 111 6.42 1.92 9.88
CA TYR A 111 5.01 2.06 9.56
C TYR A 111 4.80 2.19 8.06
N GLN A 112 3.71 1.61 7.59
CA GLN A 112 3.26 1.71 6.20
C GLN A 112 1.81 2.21 6.19
N PRO A 113 1.60 3.54 6.08
CA PRO A 113 0.26 4.11 5.99
C PRO A 113 -0.51 3.60 4.78
N PHE A 114 -1.82 3.46 4.95
CA PHE A 114 -2.75 3.09 3.89
C PHE A 114 -3.76 4.22 3.67
N TYR A 115 -3.90 4.60 2.40
CA TYR A 115 -4.86 5.61 1.95
C TYR A 115 -5.95 4.96 1.12
N ARG A 116 -7.14 5.53 1.20
CA ARG A 116 -8.22 5.26 0.27
C ARG A 116 -8.34 6.46 -0.65
N MET A 117 -8.18 6.23 -1.93
CA MET A 117 -8.39 7.28 -2.94
C MET A 117 -9.76 7.07 -3.59
N GLU A 118 -10.56 8.12 -3.63
CA GLU A 118 -11.73 8.20 -4.50
C GLU A 118 -11.27 8.80 -5.82
N ILE A 119 -11.18 8.00 -6.87
CA ILE A 119 -10.68 8.46 -8.18
C ILE A 119 -11.67 9.45 -8.78
N ASN A 120 -11.19 10.63 -9.16
CA ASN A 120 -11.97 11.63 -9.87
C ASN A 120 -11.43 11.93 -11.27
N GLU A 121 -10.23 11.47 -11.59
CA GLU A 121 -9.63 11.62 -12.92
C GLU A 121 -8.93 10.34 -13.30
N VAL A 122 -9.26 9.81 -14.50
CA VAL A 122 -8.57 8.68 -15.10
C VAL A 122 -7.93 9.17 -16.39
N HIS A 123 -6.61 9.08 -16.49
CA HIS A 123 -5.87 9.51 -17.67
C HIS A 123 -5.43 8.32 -18.51
N LYS A 124 -5.02 8.59 -19.75
CA LYS A 124 -4.51 7.56 -20.65
C LYS A 124 -3.26 6.93 -20.03
N PHE A 125 -3.22 5.60 -20.05
CA PHE A 125 -2.06 4.86 -19.55
C PHE A 125 -0.97 4.81 -20.62
N ASP A 126 0.18 5.46 -20.36
CA ASP A 126 1.29 5.54 -21.32
C ASP A 126 2.44 4.57 -21.01
N GLY A 127 2.45 3.96 -19.82
CA GLY A 127 3.48 2.98 -19.44
C GLY A 127 4.88 3.55 -19.30
N GLU A 128 5.01 4.84 -18.95
CA GLU A 128 6.31 5.52 -18.85
C GLU A 128 7.10 5.19 -17.59
N TYR A 129 6.43 4.62 -16.59
CA TYR A 129 7.02 4.34 -15.28
C TYR A 129 7.16 2.83 -15.07
N GLU A 130 7.16 2.38 -13.82
CA GLU A 130 7.44 0.98 -13.44
C GLU A 130 6.31 0.00 -13.72
N SER A 131 5.13 0.46 -14.14
CA SER A 131 3.99 -0.41 -14.42
C SER A 131 3.82 -0.65 -15.90
N ASP A 132 3.62 -1.90 -16.28
CA ASP A 132 3.39 -2.29 -17.68
C ASP A 132 1.93 -2.14 -18.09
N LYS A 133 1.01 -2.35 -17.16
CA LYS A 133 -0.43 -2.33 -17.40
C LYS A 133 -1.19 -1.90 -16.15
N ARG A 134 -2.42 -1.48 -16.35
CA ARG A 134 -3.36 -1.28 -15.26
C ARG A 134 -4.69 -1.97 -15.59
N MET A 135 -5.49 -2.27 -14.57
CA MET A 135 -6.85 -2.72 -14.75
C MET A 135 -7.71 -2.25 -13.58
N PHE A 136 -9.01 -2.15 -13.83
CA PHE A 136 -9.99 -1.88 -12.78
C PHE A 136 -10.82 -3.16 -12.62
N VAL A 137 -10.77 -3.74 -11.43
CA VAL A 137 -11.49 -4.96 -11.10
C VAL A 137 -12.54 -4.68 -10.05
N ARG A 138 -13.56 -5.52 -9.97
CA ARG A 138 -14.50 -5.41 -8.85
C ARG A 138 -13.75 -5.71 -7.56
N VAL A 139 -14.15 -5.04 -6.48
CA VAL A 139 -13.46 -5.16 -5.18
C VAL A 139 -13.32 -6.63 -4.76
N GLU A 140 -14.36 -7.43 -4.92
CA GLU A 140 -14.38 -8.85 -4.55
C GLU A 140 -13.46 -9.73 -5.40
N GLU A 141 -12.96 -9.22 -6.53
CA GLU A 141 -12.03 -9.93 -7.41
C GLU A 141 -10.55 -9.62 -7.11
N SER A 142 -10.29 -8.63 -6.24
CA SER A 142 -8.93 -8.17 -5.96
C SER A 142 -8.00 -9.27 -5.49
N ALA A 143 -8.47 -10.11 -4.57
CA ALA A 143 -7.67 -11.19 -4.01
C ALA A 143 -7.21 -12.20 -5.07
N ALA A 144 -8.07 -12.48 -6.06
CA ALA A 144 -7.75 -13.44 -7.13
C ALA A 144 -6.66 -12.94 -8.08
N HIS A 145 -6.52 -11.62 -8.23
CA HIS A 145 -5.56 -11.02 -9.16
C HIS A 145 -4.25 -10.61 -8.50
N HIS A 146 -4.28 -10.25 -7.20
CA HIS A 146 -3.10 -9.75 -6.49
C HIS A 146 -2.00 -10.82 -6.43
N TYR A 147 -0.76 -10.41 -6.65
CA TYR A 147 0.38 -11.34 -6.72
C TYR A 147 0.69 -12.07 -5.41
N LYS A 148 0.26 -11.53 -4.27
CA LYS A 148 0.59 -12.11 -2.95
C LYS A 148 -0.45 -11.73 -1.89
N TRP A 149 -1.69 -12.16 -2.08
CA TRP A 149 -2.77 -11.87 -1.14
C TRP A 149 -2.57 -12.60 0.19
N ASN A 150 -3.02 -11.99 1.28
CA ASN A 150 -2.98 -12.59 2.61
C ASN A 150 -4.14 -12.05 3.47
N GLU A 151 -4.32 -12.61 4.66
CA GLU A 151 -5.40 -12.24 5.58
C GLU A 151 -5.29 -10.81 6.10
N LEU A 152 -4.10 -10.23 6.12
CA LEU A 152 -3.91 -8.84 6.49
C LEU A 152 -4.58 -7.92 5.46
N TYR A 153 -4.39 -8.20 4.18
CA TYR A 153 -5.05 -7.46 3.11
C TYR A 153 -6.57 -7.63 3.13
N ASP A 154 -7.07 -8.80 3.54
CA ASP A 154 -8.51 -9.00 3.71
C ASP A 154 -9.07 -7.97 4.70
N GLU A 155 -8.42 -7.80 5.83
CA GLU A 155 -8.86 -6.87 6.85
C GLU A 155 -8.73 -5.41 6.38
N ILE A 156 -7.61 -5.06 5.77
CA ILE A 156 -7.37 -3.70 5.27
C ILE A 156 -8.42 -3.32 4.22
N LEU A 157 -8.71 -4.23 3.29
CA LEU A 157 -9.69 -3.96 2.24
C LEU A 157 -11.11 -3.81 2.81
N LYS A 158 -11.48 -4.62 3.80
CA LYS A 158 -12.76 -4.47 4.50
C LYS A 158 -12.90 -3.09 5.12
N GLU A 159 -11.86 -2.61 5.79
CA GLU A 159 -11.85 -1.27 6.39
C GLU A 159 -11.98 -0.19 5.32
N ALA A 160 -11.28 -0.32 4.21
CA ALA A 160 -11.34 0.65 3.12
C ALA A 160 -12.75 0.75 2.52
N VAL A 161 -13.43 -0.38 2.36
CA VAL A 161 -14.79 -0.43 1.79
C VAL A 161 -15.80 0.26 2.70
N LEU A 162 -15.61 0.22 4.01
CA LEU A 162 -16.51 0.84 4.99
C LEU A 162 -16.41 2.36 5.04
N ILE A 163 -15.35 2.95 4.51
CA ILE A 163 -15.15 4.40 4.48
C ILE A 163 -15.94 4.99 3.31
N LYS A 164 -16.66 6.06 3.59
CA LYS A 164 -17.44 6.78 2.58
C LYS A 164 -16.97 8.21 2.42
#